data_de85dd89bb2f714af1097381cfdc5b7d
#
_entry.id   de85dd89bb2f714af1097381cfdc5b7d
#
_cell.length_a   1.000
_cell.length_b   1.000
_cell.length_c   1.000
_cell.angle_alpha   90.00
_cell.angle_beta   90.00
_cell.angle_gamma   90.00
#
_symmetry.space_group_name_H-M   'P 1'
#
loop_
_entity.id
_entity.type
_entity.pdbx_description
1 polymer ?
#
loop_
_entity_poly.entity_id
_entity_poly.type
_entity_poly.pdbx_seq_one_letter_code
_entity_poly.pdbx_strand_id
1 'polypeptide(L)'
;MNTGKKIQQFVNVPGTRLNYPETVIFGAHDGKCVTVSAGVHCREYVGIQAVIELARTIDPKDIYGELHLVHAFNYDGLICRCSDVFPSDGKNLNRVFPGSTCGTDAEKLAAFLEETVIRHSD
;
A
#
# COMPACT_ATOMS: atom_id res chain seq x y z
N MET A 1 8.18 14.60 15.98
CA MET A 1 6.81 14.07 15.84
C MET A 1 6.17 14.57 14.55
N ASN A 2 5.51 13.68 13.83
CA ASN A 2 4.88 14.02 12.53
C ASN A 2 3.39 14.35 12.65
N THR A 3 2.92 14.83 13.79
CA THR A 3 1.51 15.15 14.03
C THR A 3 1.00 16.26 13.11
N GLY A 4 -0.20 16.09 12.60
CA GLY A 4 -0.86 17.06 11.72
C GLY A 4 -0.25 17.17 10.32
N LYS A 5 0.37 16.10 9.80
CA LYS A 5 1.09 16.12 8.52
C LYS A 5 0.62 15.03 7.57
N LYS A 6 0.74 15.30 6.28
CA LYS A 6 0.68 14.30 5.20
C LYS A 6 2.08 14.09 4.62
N ILE A 7 2.44 12.83 4.40
CA ILE A 7 3.68 12.46 3.73
C ILE A 7 3.32 11.56 2.55
N GLN A 8 3.83 11.87 1.37
CA GLN A 8 3.74 11.03 0.19
C GLN A 8 5.09 10.38 -0.06
N GLN A 9 5.09 9.08 -0.28
CA GLN A 9 6.31 8.31 -0.44
C GLN A 9 6.10 7.09 -1.32
N PHE A 10 7.21 6.53 -1.81
CA PHE A 10 7.27 5.17 -2.31
C PHE A 10 7.86 4.27 -1.23
N VAL A 11 7.18 3.18 -0.93
CA VAL A 11 7.68 2.16 0.00
C VAL A 11 8.40 1.10 -0.81
N ASN A 12 9.69 0.89 -0.53
CA ASN A 12 10.49 -0.13 -1.20
C ASN A 12 10.30 -1.49 -0.53
N VAL A 13 10.16 -2.52 -1.34
CA VAL A 13 10.01 -3.90 -0.86
C VAL A 13 11.38 -4.57 -0.81
N PRO A 14 11.87 -4.99 0.38
CA PRO A 14 13.20 -5.57 0.53
C PRO A 14 13.43 -6.80 -0.36
N GLY A 15 14.62 -6.89 -0.95
CA GLY A 15 15.01 -8.02 -1.79
C GLY A 15 14.35 -8.04 -3.17
N THR A 16 13.69 -6.96 -3.57
CA THR A 16 13.05 -6.78 -4.88
C THR A 16 13.37 -5.41 -5.45
N ARG A 17 12.94 -5.18 -6.70
CA ARG A 17 12.87 -3.84 -7.30
C ARG A 17 11.48 -3.22 -7.17
N LEU A 18 10.55 -3.90 -6.49
CA LEU A 18 9.19 -3.41 -6.32
C LEU A 18 9.13 -2.26 -5.33
N ASN A 19 8.24 -1.33 -5.60
CA ASN A 19 7.80 -0.33 -4.66
C ASN A 19 6.32 -0.02 -4.90
N TYR A 20 5.69 0.63 -3.93
CA TYR A 20 4.31 1.07 -4.09
C TYR A 20 4.12 2.48 -3.51
N PRO A 21 3.24 3.30 -4.12
CA PRO A 21 2.96 4.64 -3.65
C PRO A 21 2.02 4.63 -2.45
N GLU A 22 2.36 5.42 -1.45
CA GLU A 22 1.62 5.55 -0.20
C GLU A 22 1.50 7.02 0.19
N THR A 23 0.37 7.39 0.77
CA THR A 23 0.21 8.62 1.53
C THR A 23 -0.06 8.27 2.98
N VAL A 24 0.79 8.76 3.88
CA VAL A 24 0.58 8.62 5.33
C VAL A 24 0.05 9.93 5.88
N ILE A 25 -1.06 9.85 6.60
CA ILE A 25 -1.66 10.99 7.30
C ILE A 25 -1.48 10.77 8.79
N PHE A 26 -0.61 11.57 9.37
CA PHE A 26 -0.42 11.62 10.82
C PHE A 26 -1.44 12.59 11.40
N GLY A 27 -2.41 12.08 12.11
CA GLY A 27 -3.46 12.87 12.74
C GLY A 27 -2.93 13.86 13.77
N ALA A 28 -3.75 14.83 14.09
CA ALA A 28 -3.41 15.82 15.13
C ALA A 28 -3.55 15.27 16.55
N HIS A 29 -4.23 14.14 16.69
CA HIS A 29 -4.55 13.50 17.98
C HIS A 29 -4.10 12.05 17.98
N ASP A 30 -3.82 11.51 19.17
CA ASP A 30 -3.50 10.10 19.34
C ASP A 30 -4.69 9.21 18.99
N GLY A 31 -4.41 8.04 18.44
CA GLY A 31 -5.45 7.10 18.02
C GLY A 31 -4.86 5.86 17.39
N LYS A 32 -5.71 5.15 16.65
CA LYS A 32 -5.38 3.88 16.01
C LYS A 32 -4.57 4.06 14.73
N CYS A 33 -3.93 2.99 14.30
CA CYS A 33 -3.29 2.89 12.99
C CYS A 33 -4.23 2.14 12.04
N VAL A 34 -4.67 2.80 10.98
CA VAL A 34 -5.58 2.22 9.99
C VAL A 34 -4.93 2.27 8.62
N THR A 35 -5.04 1.18 7.88
CA THR A 35 -4.59 1.11 6.49
C THR A 35 -5.76 0.91 5.55
N VAL A 36 -5.86 1.76 4.54
CA VAL A 36 -6.75 1.60 3.39
C VAL A 36 -5.89 1.35 2.17
N SER A 37 -6.11 0.23 1.51
CA SER A 37 -5.29 -0.16 0.37
C SER A 37 -6.12 -0.38 -0.89
N ALA A 38 -5.48 -0.14 -2.03
CA ALA A 38 -6.05 -0.38 -3.34
C ALA A 38 -4.99 -1.00 -4.27
N GLY A 39 -5.42 -1.45 -5.43
CA GLY A 39 -4.51 -1.90 -6.49
C GLY A 39 -3.75 -3.17 -6.17
N VAL A 40 -4.31 -4.09 -5.38
CA VAL A 40 -3.86 -5.48 -5.33
C VAL A 40 -3.94 -6.05 -6.75
N HIS A 41 -5.04 -5.77 -7.44
CA HIS A 41 -5.16 -5.93 -8.89
C HIS A 41 -5.09 -4.55 -9.55
N CYS A 42 -4.10 -4.37 -10.39
CA CYS A 42 -3.78 -3.05 -10.96
C CYS A 42 -4.85 -2.50 -11.92
N ARG A 43 -5.79 -3.33 -12.40
CA ARG A 43 -6.89 -2.90 -13.26
C ARG A 43 -8.13 -2.41 -12.51
N GLU A 44 -8.18 -2.57 -11.21
CA GLU A 44 -9.29 -2.12 -10.38
C GLU A 44 -9.17 -0.63 -10.07
N TYR A 45 -9.30 0.20 -11.10
CA TYR A 45 -9.07 1.64 -11.05
C TYR A 45 -9.98 2.40 -10.10
N VAL A 46 -11.18 1.91 -9.87
CA VAL A 46 -12.16 2.55 -8.96
C VAL A 46 -11.60 2.64 -7.54
N GLY A 47 -11.01 1.56 -7.03
CA GLY A 47 -10.38 1.54 -5.71
C GLY A 47 -9.16 2.46 -5.64
N ILE A 48 -8.32 2.43 -6.67
CA ILE A 48 -7.13 3.30 -6.77
C ILE A 48 -7.55 4.77 -6.76
N GLN A 49 -8.56 5.14 -7.56
CA GLN A 49 -9.08 6.51 -7.60
C GLN A 49 -9.67 6.94 -6.26
N ALA A 50 -10.41 6.05 -5.59
CA ALA A 50 -10.98 6.32 -4.28
C ALA A 50 -9.89 6.66 -3.25
N VAL A 51 -8.80 5.90 -3.21
CA VAL A 51 -7.68 6.15 -2.29
C VAL A 51 -6.97 7.47 -2.62
N ILE A 52 -6.80 7.79 -3.90
CA ILE A 52 -6.23 9.08 -4.33
C ILE A 52 -7.11 10.25 -3.83
N GLU A 53 -8.43 10.14 -3.98
CA GLU A 53 -9.35 11.17 -3.50
C GLU A 53 -9.32 11.33 -1.98
N LEU A 54 -9.26 10.23 -1.23
CA LEU A 54 -9.07 10.28 0.22
C LEU A 54 -7.77 11.00 0.59
N ALA A 55 -6.67 10.68 -0.08
CA ALA A 55 -5.38 11.32 0.16
C ALA A 55 -5.40 12.83 -0.10
N ARG A 56 -6.19 13.28 -1.09
CA ARG A 56 -6.34 14.69 -1.42
C ARG A 56 -7.23 15.47 -0.46
N THR A 57 -8.32 14.86 -0.03
CA THR A 57 -9.42 15.56 0.66
C THR A 57 -9.36 15.50 2.18
N ILE A 58 -8.77 14.45 2.76
CA ILE A 58 -8.69 14.33 4.23
C ILE A 58 -7.73 15.39 4.80
N ASP A 59 -8.22 16.16 5.77
CA ASP A 59 -7.38 17.07 6.56
C ASP A 59 -6.80 16.29 7.75
N PRO A 60 -5.48 16.34 7.98
CA PRO A 60 -4.87 15.70 9.15
C PRO A 60 -5.46 16.11 10.49
N LYS A 61 -6.05 17.31 10.58
CA LYS A 61 -6.72 17.79 11.79
C LYS A 61 -7.94 16.98 12.20
N ASP A 62 -8.57 16.30 11.22
CA ASP A 62 -9.78 15.52 11.44
C ASP A 62 -9.46 14.07 11.78
N ILE A 63 -8.17 13.67 11.81
CA ILE A 63 -7.73 12.31 12.03
C ILE A 63 -7.20 12.12 13.46
N TYR A 64 -7.62 11.02 14.07
CA TYR A 64 -7.10 10.51 15.33
C TYR A 64 -6.26 9.28 15.02
N GLY A 65 -4.95 9.34 15.32
CA GLY A 65 -3.98 8.30 15.01
C GLY A 65 -3.33 8.45 13.65
N GLU A 66 -3.07 7.34 12.98
CA GLU A 66 -2.40 7.29 11.69
C GLU A 66 -3.28 6.63 10.63
N LEU A 67 -3.32 7.23 9.45
CA LEU A 67 -4.02 6.67 8.30
C LEU A 67 -3.02 6.47 7.16
N HIS A 68 -2.81 5.21 6.81
CA HIS A 68 -2.00 4.79 5.68
C HIS A 68 -2.89 4.56 4.47
N LEU A 69 -2.63 5.26 3.39
CA LEU A 69 -3.38 5.19 2.14
C LEU A 69 -2.46 4.63 1.05
N VAL A 70 -2.57 3.33 0.79
CA VAL A 70 -1.78 2.67 -0.26
C VAL A 70 -2.51 2.80 -1.58
N HIS A 71 -1.92 3.51 -2.52
CA HIS A 71 -2.57 3.83 -3.80
C HIS A 71 -2.66 2.63 -4.73
N ALA A 72 -1.60 1.83 -4.83
CA ALA A 72 -1.58 0.62 -5.63
C ALA A 72 -0.47 -0.34 -5.17
N PHE A 73 -0.81 -1.48 -4.59
CA PHE A 73 0.19 -2.49 -4.23
C PHE A 73 0.88 -3.08 -5.47
N ASN A 74 0.12 -3.39 -6.53
CA ASN A 74 0.71 -3.79 -7.80
C ASN A 74 0.99 -2.57 -8.69
N TYR A 75 1.88 -1.71 -8.22
CA TYR A 75 2.25 -0.49 -8.95
C TYR A 75 2.96 -0.81 -10.28
N ASP A 76 3.83 -1.79 -10.29
CA ASP A 76 4.50 -2.23 -11.53
C ASP A 76 3.50 -2.68 -12.59
N GLY A 77 2.50 -3.46 -12.19
CA GLY A 77 1.43 -3.87 -13.09
C GLY A 77 0.61 -2.69 -13.62
N LEU A 78 0.36 -1.69 -12.78
CA LEU A 78 -0.34 -0.47 -13.18
C LEU A 78 0.45 0.31 -14.25
N ILE A 79 1.74 0.51 -14.04
CA ILE A 79 2.62 1.24 -14.97
C ILE A 79 2.79 0.47 -16.29
N CYS A 80 2.97 -0.86 -16.22
CA CYS A 80 3.10 -1.70 -17.40
C CYS A 80 1.77 -2.03 -18.07
N ARG A 81 0.63 -1.60 -17.50
CA ARG A 81 -0.72 -1.93 -17.97
C ARG A 81 -0.96 -3.44 -18.08
N CYS A 82 -0.39 -4.18 -17.15
CA CYS A 82 -0.66 -5.61 -17.00
C CYS A 82 -2.07 -5.85 -16.45
N SER A 83 -2.46 -7.12 -16.42
CA SER A 83 -3.72 -7.53 -15.81
C SER A 83 -3.62 -7.63 -14.28
N ASP A 84 -3.88 -8.78 -13.70
CA ASP A 84 -3.94 -8.96 -12.24
C ASP A 84 -2.64 -9.55 -11.66
N VAL A 85 -1.58 -9.57 -12.45
CA VAL A 85 -0.30 -10.20 -12.09
C VAL A 85 0.84 -9.20 -12.07
N PHE A 86 1.91 -9.53 -11.34
CA PHE A 86 3.16 -8.78 -11.43
C PHE A 86 3.91 -9.09 -12.70
N PRO A 87 4.44 -8.08 -13.42
CA PRO A 87 5.21 -8.31 -14.64
C PRO A 87 6.43 -9.19 -14.44
N SER A 88 7.08 -9.09 -13.26
CA SER A 88 8.35 -9.74 -12.99
C SER A 88 8.24 -11.26 -12.77
N ASP A 89 7.13 -11.75 -12.20
CA ASP A 89 6.98 -13.17 -11.85
C ASP A 89 5.68 -13.82 -12.35
N GLY A 90 4.78 -13.03 -12.95
CA GLY A 90 3.49 -13.52 -13.46
C GLY A 90 2.51 -13.97 -12.38
N LYS A 91 2.75 -13.65 -11.12
CA LYS A 91 1.90 -14.07 -10.00
C LYS A 91 0.88 -13.03 -9.60
N ASN A 92 -0.26 -13.50 -9.14
CA ASN A 92 -1.34 -12.69 -8.59
C ASN A 92 -1.12 -12.55 -7.08
N LEU A 93 -0.93 -11.31 -6.60
CA LEU A 93 -0.68 -11.03 -5.18
C LEU A 93 -1.75 -11.63 -4.27
N ASN A 94 -3.01 -11.57 -4.70
CA ASN A 94 -4.15 -12.09 -3.92
C ASN A 94 -4.23 -13.64 -3.87
N ARG A 95 -3.22 -14.33 -4.38
CA ARG A 95 -3.11 -15.80 -4.36
C ARG A 95 -1.86 -16.29 -3.63
N VAL A 96 -0.99 -15.38 -3.19
CA VAL A 96 0.32 -15.77 -2.65
C VAL A 96 0.52 -15.44 -1.18
N PHE A 97 -0.45 -14.78 -0.52
CA PHE A 97 -0.38 -14.56 0.93
C PHE A 97 -0.34 -15.89 1.71
N PRO A 98 0.40 -15.94 2.81
CA PRO A 98 1.15 -14.89 3.50
C PRO A 98 2.51 -14.59 2.89
N GLY A 99 2.88 -15.20 1.78
CA GLY A 99 4.12 -14.96 1.07
C GLY A 99 5.33 -15.70 1.64
N SER A 100 6.49 -15.33 1.12
CA SER A 100 7.79 -15.88 1.53
C SER A 100 8.90 -14.86 1.27
N THR A 101 9.77 -14.66 2.26
CA THR A 101 10.94 -13.79 2.11
C THR A 101 12.00 -14.34 1.15
N CYS A 102 11.93 -15.64 0.85
CA CYS A 102 12.82 -16.35 -0.09
C CYS A 102 12.14 -16.67 -1.43
N GLY A 103 10.91 -16.18 -1.64
CA GLY A 103 10.12 -16.46 -2.84
C GLY A 103 10.39 -15.50 -3.99
N THR A 104 9.43 -15.44 -4.90
CA THR A 104 9.42 -14.51 -6.03
C THR A 104 8.99 -13.11 -5.58
N ASP A 105 8.99 -12.13 -6.47
CA ASP A 105 8.69 -10.74 -6.13
C ASP A 105 7.31 -10.56 -5.48
N ALA A 106 6.26 -11.16 -6.03
CA ALA A 106 4.92 -11.09 -5.44
C ALA A 106 4.88 -11.77 -4.06
N GLU A 107 5.56 -12.90 -3.89
CA GLU A 107 5.66 -13.60 -2.60
C GLU A 107 6.42 -12.80 -1.55
N LYS A 108 7.50 -12.13 -1.94
CA LYS A 108 8.26 -11.23 -1.05
C LYS A 108 7.44 -10.01 -0.67
N LEU A 109 6.69 -9.44 -1.59
CA LEU A 109 5.77 -8.35 -1.30
C LEU A 109 4.70 -8.81 -0.30
N ALA A 110 4.06 -9.96 -0.53
CA ALA A 110 3.05 -10.50 0.38
C ALA A 110 3.60 -10.68 1.81
N ALA A 111 4.79 -11.26 1.95
CA ALA A 111 5.45 -11.42 3.25
C ALA A 111 5.76 -10.07 3.92
N PHE A 112 6.21 -9.08 3.15
CA PHE A 112 6.47 -7.74 3.63
C PHE A 112 5.19 -7.06 4.12
N LEU A 113 4.09 -7.16 3.36
CA LEU A 113 2.79 -6.59 3.73
C LEU A 113 2.19 -7.27 4.98
N GLU A 114 2.32 -8.58 5.10
CA GLU A 114 1.90 -9.31 6.30
C GLU A 114 2.58 -8.73 7.54
N GLU A 115 3.87 -8.51 7.50
CA GLU A 115 4.66 -8.05 8.63
C GLU A 115 4.48 -6.55 8.91
N THR A 116 4.48 -5.71 7.87
CA THR A 116 4.56 -4.25 8.04
C THR A 116 3.23 -3.53 7.95
N VAL A 117 2.22 -4.13 7.32
CA VAL A 117 0.91 -3.51 7.13
C VAL A 117 -0.16 -4.24 7.95
N ILE A 118 -0.32 -5.54 7.71
CA ILE A 118 -1.44 -6.29 8.33
C ILE A 118 -1.27 -6.36 9.85
N ARG A 119 -0.07 -6.67 10.33
CA ARG A 119 0.20 -6.79 11.78
C ARG A 119 0.27 -5.45 12.51
N HIS A 120 0.49 -4.35 11.79
CA HIS A 120 0.59 -3.02 12.41
C HIS A 120 -0.71 -2.21 12.33
N SER A 121 -1.69 -2.67 11.60
CA SER A 121 -3.01 -2.02 11.57
C SER A 121 -3.91 -2.55 12.70
N ASP A 122 -4.67 -1.64 13.30
CA ASP A 122 -5.65 -1.94 14.35
C ASP A 122 -6.94 -2.57 13.80
#